data_10988ce008af770bbbe86cf878d14a3c
#
_entry.id   10988ce008af770bbbe86cf878d14a3c
#
_cell.length_a   1.000
_cell.length_b   1.000
_cell.length_c   1.000
_cell.angle_alpha   90.00
_cell.angle_beta   90.00
_cell.angle_gamma   90.00
#
_symmetry.space_group_name_H-M   'P 1'
#
loop_
_entity.id
_entity.type
_entity.pdbx_description
1 polymer ?
#
loop_
_entity_poly.entity_id
_entity_poly.type
_entity_poly.pdbx_seq_one_letter_code
_entity_poly.pdbx_strand_id
1 'polypeptide(L)'
;MGYTVRKLLESEQFPKMKLLCGEKGLDLEVKGIRIIEIENMERYLTGGEILITSFQVYLSCNDREVEQHFEDLVKSDISGFIVKKKKEYDPTGRRLSLLEKHCKKYEIPLVEIPGDLYYWGIIRHVMMQVFDKDTARLKYFKITHDNFNTFILKNNGSSNTASDIIKFLSIMIENPVVLYYGNLNCMVSTNLDNSKLILSDEIQPYKPNIITKFQYMKQMKGSCVQYIVKFAILSEVDIYITITEENRELIELDYMAI
;
A
#
# COMPACT_ATOMS: atom_id res chain seq x y z
N MET A 1 21.68 14.15 7.36
CA MET A 1 20.53 14.23 8.28
C MET A 1 19.48 13.27 7.74
N GLY A 2 19.04 12.26 8.51
CA GLY A 2 18.12 11.22 8.08
C GLY A 2 16.73 11.76 7.71
N TYR A 3 15.86 10.88 7.23
CA TYR A 3 14.45 11.18 7.02
C TYR A 3 13.72 11.14 8.37
N THR A 4 12.73 12.01 8.60
CA THR A 4 12.03 12.16 9.89
C THR A 4 10.53 12.30 9.69
N VAL A 5 9.74 12.12 10.75
CA VAL A 5 8.29 12.35 10.72
C VAL A 5 7.95 13.81 10.40
N ARG A 6 8.79 14.76 10.84
CA ARG A 6 8.66 16.18 10.46
C ARG A 6 8.69 16.36 8.94
N LYS A 7 9.70 15.79 8.27
CA LYS A 7 9.83 15.86 6.80
C LYS A 7 8.64 15.23 6.08
N LEU A 8 8.05 14.16 6.64
CA LEU A 8 6.84 13.57 6.09
C LEU A 8 5.65 14.53 6.19
N LEU A 9 5.46 15.18 7.33
CA LEU A 9 4.37 16.15 7.54
C LEU A 9 4.53 17.43 6.70
N GLU A 10 5.76 17.85 6.43
CA GLU A 10 6.09 19.02 5.60
C GLU A 10 6.05 18.71 4.09
N SER A 11 5.82 17.45 3.71
CA SER A 11 5.76 17.06 2.30
C SER A 11 4.53 17.63 1.62
N GLU A 12 4.71 18.34 0.53
CA GLU A 12 3.63 18.85 -0.33
C GLU A 12 2.75 17.73 -0.91
N GLN A 13 3.26 16.50 -0.96
CA GLN A 13 2.54 15.34 -1.48
C GLN A 13 1.36 14.92 -0.56
N PHE A 14 1.43 15.25 0.75
CA PHE A 14 0.43 14.83 1.73
C PHE A 14 -0.10 16.00 2.59
N PRO A 15 -0.64 17.05 1.98
CA PRO A 15 -0.96 18.31 2.67
C PRO A 15 -2.09 18.18 3.73
N LYS A 16 -2.83 17.06 3.73
CA LYS A 16 -3.94 16.83 4.65
C LYS A 16 -3.57 15.96 5.86
N MET A 17 -2.31 15.59 6.03
CA MET A 17 -1.85 14.91 7.24
C MET A 17 -1.91 15.85 8.43
N LYS A 18 -2.29 15.32 9.61
CA LYS A 18 -2.40 16.10 10.85
C LYS A 18 -1.67 15.40 11.97
N LEU A 19 -0.78 16.13 12.64
CA LEU A 19 -0.22 15.68 13.91
C LEU A 19 -1.29 15.75 14.99
N LEU A 20 -1.52 14.66 15.72
CA LEU A 20 -2.43 14.60 16.86
C LEU A 20 -1.70 14.82 18.20
N CYS A 21 -0.49 14.29 18.32
CA CYS A 21 0.38 14.47 19.50
C CYS A 21 1.81 14.00 19.20
N GLY A 22 2.74 14.18 20.16
CA GLY A 22 4.11 13.69 20.08
C GLY A 22 5.05 14.66 19.34
N GLU A 23 4.87 15.96 19.50
CA GLU A 23 5.65 17.01 18.82
C GLU A 23 7.16 16.85 19.04
N LYS A 24 7.59 16.42 20.24
CA LYS A 24 9.00 16.27 20.57
C LYS A 24 9.68 15.12 19.83
N GLY A 25 8.91 14.11 19.42
CA GLY A 25 9.42 12.98 18.65
C GLY A 25 9.49 13.21 17.13
N LEU A 26 9.09 14.38 16.63
CA LEU A 26 9.04 14.65 15.18
C LEU A 26 10.38 14.51 14.46
N ASP A 27 11.48 14.69 15.17
CA ASP A 27 12.84 14.62 14.62
C ASP A 27 13.50 13.25 14.81
N LEU A 28 12.76 12.25 15.33
CA LEU A 28 13.21 10.85 15.35
C LEU A 28 13.51 10.38 13.93
N GLU A 29 14.65 9.69 13.75
CA GLU A 29 15.06 9.17 12.46
C GLU A 29 14.13 8.01 12.03
N VAL A 30 13.58 8.12 10.83
CA VAL A 30 12.76 7.08 10.23
C VAL A 30 13.63 6.10 9.44
N LYS A 31 13.62 4.83 9.82
CA LYS A 31 14.37 3.76 9.17
C LYS A 31 13.49 2.79 8.37
N GLY A 32 12.17 2.93 8.46
CA GLY A 32 11.22 2.10 7.75
C GLY A 32 9.77 2.48 8.01
N ILE A 33 8.86 1.76 7.38
CA ILE A 33 7.43 1.93 7.55
C ILE A 33 6.74 0.58 7.43
N ARG A 34 5.76 0.29 8.28
CA ARG A 34 5.02 -0.98 8.31
C ARG A 34 3.55 -0.77 8.62
N ILE A 35 2.71 -1.67 8.12
CA ILE A 35 1.29 -1.74 8.52
C ILE A 35 1.19 -2.73 9.69
N ILE A 36 0.39 -2.39 10.70
CA ILE A 36 0.09 -3.30 11.81
C ILE A 36 -0.95 -4.31 11.32
N GLU A 37 -0.52 -5.54 11.09
CA GLU A 37 -1.33 -6.64 10.56
C GLU A 37 -1.59 -7.76 11.57
N ILE A 38 -0.79 -7.80 12.65
CA ILE A 38 -0.84 -8.83 13.70
C ILE A 38 -0.69 -8.20 15.09
N GLU A 39 -1.19 -8.90 16.12
CA GLU A 39 -1.24 -8.45 17.51
C GLU A 39 0.11 -8.54 18.26
N ASN A 40 1.13 -9.17 17.66
CA ASN A 40 2.47 -9.32 18.27
C ASN A 40 3.54 -8.71 17.38
N MET A 41 3.24 -7.57 16.77
CA MET A 41 4.10 -6.97 15.75
C MET A 41 5.43 -6.47 16.35
N GLU A 42 5.48 -6.12 17.63
CA GLU A 42 6.68 -5.65 18.33
C GLU A 42 7.87 -6.60 18.16
N ARG A 43 7.61 -7.93 18.03
CA ARG A 43 8.66 -8.94 17.83
C ARG A 43 9.38 -8.87 16.49
N TYR A 44 8.82 -8.15 15.53
CA TYR A 44 9.34 -8.03 14.18
C TYR A 44 9.88 -6.63 13.87
N LEU A 45 9.85 -5.73 14.86
CA LEU A 45 10.39 -4.39 14.72
C LEU A 45 11.91 -4.40 14.92
N THR A 46 12.58 -3.53 14.20
CA THR A 46 14.04 -3.36 14.23
C THR A 46 14.46 -2.01 14.79
N GLY A 47 13.48 -1.15 15.11
CA GLY A 47 13.65 0.22 15.59
C GLY A 47 13.68 1.25 14.47
N GLY A 48 13.08 2.39 14.73
CA GLY A 48 12.99 3.50 13.77
C GLY A 48 11.88 3.37 12.72
N GLU A 49 10.93 2.44 12.89
CA GLU A 49 9.80 2.33 11.95
C GLU A 49 8.68 3.32 12.26
N ILE A 50 7.98 3.76 11.21
CA ILE A 50 6.63 4.32 11.32
C ILE A 50 5.63 3.18 11.20
N LEU A 51 4.66 3.10 12.11
CA LEU A 51 3.61 2.08 12.11
C LEU A 51 2.29 2.65 11.63
N ILE A 52 1.65 1.98 10.65
CA ILE A 52 0.35 2.39 10.10
C ILE A 52 -0.74 1.49 10.65
N THR A 53 -1.86 2.06 11.10
CA THR A 53 -3.02 1.30 11.53
C THR A 53 -4.35 1.97 11.16
N SER A 54 -5.39 1.15 10.96
CA SER A 54 -6.79 1.54 10.97
C SER A 54 -7.55 0.89 12.13
N PHE A 55 -6.85 0.21 13.01
CA PHE A 55 -7.38 -0.61 14.11
C PHE A 55 -8.09 -1.90 13.68
N GLN A 56 -8.06 -2.25 12.40
CA GLN A 56 -8.73 -3.47 11.89
C GLN A 56 -8.24 -4.74 12.56
N VAL A 57 -6.94 -4.85 12.83
CA VAL A 57 -6.32 -5.99 13.49
C VAL A 57 -6.88 -6.25 14.90
N TYR A 58 -7.38 -5.20 15.55
CA TYR A 58 -7.87 -5.26 16.93
C TYR A 58 -9.38 -5.54 17.05
N LEU A 59 -10.08 -5.91 15.97
CA LEU A 59 -11.53 -6.14 16.02
C LEU A 59 -11.94 -7.27 17.00
N SER A 60 -11.08 -8.28 17.15
CA SER A 60 -11.26 -9.40 18.09
C SER A 60 -10.71 -9.17 19.48
N CYS A 61 -9.95 -8.07 19.70
CA CYS A 61 -9.25 -7.80 20.95
C CYS A 61 -10.12 -6.99 21.91
N ASN A 62 -10.00 -7.28 23.20
CA ASN A 62 -10.53 -6.40 24.25
C ASN A 62 -9.59 -5.22 24.51
N ASP A 63 -10.09 -4.19 25.22
CA ASP A 63 -9.35 -2.95 25.46
C ASP A 63 -8.01 -3.16 26.18
N ARG A 64 -7.93 -4.15 27.08
CA ARG A 64 -6.71 -4.46 27.86
C ARG A 64 -5.62 -5.05 26.95
N GLU A 65 -6.00 -5.93 26.04
CA GLU A 65 -5.08 -6.51 25.04
C GLU A 65 -4.56 -5.42 24.09
N VAL A 66 -5.46 -4.55 23.61
CA VAL A 66 -5.09 -3.43 22.76
C VAL A 66 -4.15 -2.46 23.48
N GLU A 67 -4.45 -2.09 24.73
CA GLU A 67 -3.63 -1.19 25.54
C GLU A 67 -2.24 -1.78 25.79
N GLN A 68 -2.16 -3.08 26.10
CA GLN A 68 -0.89 -3.77 26.29
C GLN A 68 -0.06 -3.76 25.01
N HIS A 69 -0.66 -4.09 23.87
CA HIS A 69 0.04 -4.08 22.60
C HIS A 69 0.55 -2.67 22.21
N PHE A 70 -0.25 -1.62 22.43
CA PHE A 70 0.22 -0.25 22.20
C PHE A 70 1.41 0.11 23.12
N GLU A 71 1.38 -0.32 24.37
CA GLU A 71 2.50 -0.11 25.29
C GLU A 71 3.76 -0.83 24.82
N ASP A 72 3.66 -2.05 24.31
CA ASP A 72 4.78 -2.82 23.80
C ASP A 72 5.33 -2.20 22.49
N LEU A 73 4.45 -1.74 21.60
CA LEU A 73 4.87 -1.05 20.38
C LEU A 73 5.62 0.25 20.66
N VAL A 74 5.14 1.11 21.56
CA VAL A 74 5.82 2.39 21.87
C VAL A 74 7.16 2.19 22.57
N LYS A 75 7.39 1.03 23.21
CA LYS A 75 8.67 0.65 23.82
C LYS A 75 9.66 0.04 22.83
N SER A 76 9.24 -0.22 21.58
CA SER A 76 10.07 -0.89 20.58
C SER A 76 10.87 0.09 19.70
N ASP A 77 11.22 1.26 20.24
CA ASP A 77 12.04 2.30 19.57
C ASP A 77 11.50 2.71 18.19
N ILE A 78 10.19 2.84 18.07
CA ILE A 78 9.54 3.28 16.82
C ILE A 78 9.63 4.80 16.64
N SER A 79 9.56 5.26 15.39
CA SER A 79 9.62 6.69 15.07
C SER A 79 8.27 7.39 15.05
N GLY A 80 7.16 6.65 14.96
CA GLY A 80 5.84 7.23 14.99
C GLY A 80 4.71 6.30 14.57
N PHE A 81 3.48 6.79 14.69
CA PHE A 81 2.28 6.15 14.19
C PHE A 81 1.58 7.00 13.14
N ILE A 82 1.01 6.33 12.14
CA ILE A 82 0.04 6.90 11.20
C ILE A 82 -1.28 6.18 11.42
N VAL A 83 -2.35 6.93 11.68
CA VAL A 83 -3.67 6.36 11.89
C VAL A 83 -4.65 6.85 10.82
N LYS A 84 -5.41 5.90 10.28
CA LYS A 84 -6.57 6.17 9.42
C LYS A 84 -7.83 5.86 10.20
N LYS A 85 -8.59 6.90 10.57
CA LYS A 85 -9.83 6.73 11.31
C LYS A 85 -10.89 6.05 10.46
N LYS A 86 -11.37 4.89 10.89
CA LYS A 86 -12.49 4.19 10.30
C LYS A 86 -13.51 3.83 11.37
N LYS A 87 -14.74 4.38 11.27
CA LYS A 87 -15.81 4.14 12.23
C LYS A 87 -16.17 2.66 12.39
N GLU A 88 -15.98 1.85 11.33
CA GLU A 88 -16.21 0.42 11.36
C GLU A 88 -15.24 -0.34 12.27
N TYR A 89 -14.02 0.18 12.48
CA TYR A 89 -12.97 -0.48 13.28
C TYR A 89 -12.78 0.17 14.65
N ASP A 90 -13.20 1.41 14.83
CA ASP A 90 -13.18 2.14 16.10
C ASP A 90 -14.41 3.06 16.20
N PRO A 91 -15.62 2.49 16.40
CA PRO A 91 -16.88 3.24 16.37
C PRO A 91 -16.97 4.28 17.47
N THR A 92 -16.33 4.06 18.60
CA THR A 92 -16.35 4.96 19.78
C THR A 92 -15.14 5.88 19.86
N GLY A 93 -14.12 5.69 19.03
CA GLY A 93 -12.84 6.39 19.12
C GLY A 93 -11.97 5.95 20.31
N ARG A 94 -12.35 4.86 20.98
CA ARG A 94 -11.66 4.39 22.19
C ARG A 94 -10.25 3.87 21.91
N ARG A 95 -10.06 3.12 20.83
CA ARG A 95 -8.74 2.62 20.42
C ARG A 95 -7.79 3.75 20.06
N LEU A 96 -8.31 4.77 19.36
CA LEU A 96 -7.54 5.98 19.08
C LEU A 96 -7.14 6.69 20.39
N SER A 97 -8.05 6.84 21.34
CA SER A 97 -7.77 7.47 22.62
C SER A 97 -6.72 6.72 23.44
N LEU A 98 -6.75 5.37 23.41
CA LEU A 98 -5.72 4.54 24.04
C LEU A 98 -4.36 4.74 23.38
N LEU A 99 -4.30 4.69 22.05
CA LEU A 99 -3.04 4.94 21.32
C LEU A 99 -2.49 6.33 21.61
N GLU A 100 -3.35 7.34 21.57
CA GLU A 100 -2.97 8.74 21.84
C GLU A 100 -2.42 8.92 23.27
N LYS A 101 -2.99 8.24 24.27
CA LYS A 101 -2.48 8.23 25.65
C LYS A 101 -1.04 7.72 25.72
N HIS A 102 -0.75 6.61 25.04
CA HIS A 102 0.60 6.05 25.01
C HIS A 102 1.57 6.91 24.21
N CYS A 103 1.15 7.43 23.05
CA CYS A 103 1.97 8.33 22.25
C CYS A 103 2.35 9.60 23.01
N LYS A 104 1.42 10.20 23.76
CA LYS A 104 1.69 11.36 24.64
C LYS A 104 2.67 11.03 25.76
N LYS A 105 2.50 9.87 26.42
CA LYS A 105 3.37 9.42 27.51
C LYS A 105 4.82 9.21 27.08
N TYR A 106 5.03 8.64 25.88
CA TYR A 106 6.34 8.28 25.35
C TYR A 106 6.86 9.29 24.31
N GLU A 107 6.15 10.39 24.09
CA GLU A 107 6.50 11.45 23.14
C GLU A 107 6.66 10.95 21.70
N ILE A 108 5.91 9.91 21.31
CA ILE A 108 5.90 9.32 19.97
C ILE A 108 4.92 10.09 19.08
N PRO A 109 5.32 10.55 17.89
CA PRO A 109 4.43 11.21 16.94
C PRO A 109 3.26 10.30 16.53
N LEU A 110 2.04 10.84 16.64
CA LEU A 110 0.82 10.22 16.12
C LEU A 110 0.22 11.11 15.05
N VAL A 111 0.19 10.64 13.82
CA VAL A 111 -0.27 11.38 12.64
C VAL A 111 -1.57 10.79 12.13
N GLU A 112 -2.59 11.62 11.95
CA GLU A 112 -3.84 11.24 11.30
C GLU A 112 -3.77 11.51 9.81
N ILE A 113 -4.27 10.56 9.01
CA ILE A 113 -4.45 10.72 7.58
C ILE A 113 -5.93 10.70 7.19
N PRO A 114 -6.30 11.43 6.11
CA PRO A 114 -7.67 11.44 5.61
C PRO A 114 -8.11 10.06 5.10
N GLY A 115 -9.43 9.83 5.10
CA GLY A 115 -10.03 8.56 4.71
C GLY A 115 -9.82 8.18 3.26
N ASP A 116 -9.64 9.16 2.38
CA ASP A 116 -9.39 9.00 0.94
C ASP A 116 -7.92 8.72 0.60
N LEU A 117 -6.99 8.97 1.51
CA LEU A 117 -5.56 8.72 1.28
C LEU A 117 -5.22 7.23 1.44
N TYR A 118 -4.58 6.65 0.44
CA TYR A 118 -4.10 5.26 0.47
C TYR A 118 -2.76 5.13 1.19
N TYR A 119 -2.59 4.08 1.97
CA TYR A 119 -1.32 3.77 2.67
C TYR A 119 -0.14 3.62 1.72
N TRP A 120 -0.39 3.06 0.52
CA TRP A 120 0.65 2.75 -0.44
C TRP A 120 1.40 3.98 -0.94
N GLY A 121 0.73 5.10 -1.12
CA GLY A 121 1.38 6.37 -1.46
C GLY A 121 2.38 6.81 -0.39
N ILE A 122 1.99 6.69 0.90
CA ILE A 122 2.85 7.03 2.03
C ILE A 122 4.02 6.06 2.14
N ILE A 123 3.75 4.75 2.06
CA ILE A 123 4.77 3.70 2.14
C ILE A 123 5.83 3.91 1.05
N ARG A 124 5.38 4.10 -0.19
CA ARG A 124 6.25 4.36 -1.33
C ARG A 124 7.12 5.60 -1.11
N HIS A 125 6.49 6.71 -0.70
CA HIS A 125 7.21 7.96 -0.43
C HIS A 125 8.29 7.77 0.65
N VAL A 126 7.93 7.23 1.82
CA VAL A 126 8.87 7.01 2.92
C VAL A 126 10.02 6.10 2.48
N MET A 127 9.73 5.01 1.77
CA MET A 127 10.77 4.10 1.28
C MET A 127 11.76 4.76 0.33
N MET A 128 11.26 5.60 -0.58
CA MET A 128 12.12 6.35 -1.51
C MET A 128 12.99 7.39 -0.80
N GLN A 129 12.58 7.87 0.38
CA GLN A 129 13.35 8.84 1.17
C GLN A 129 14.37 8.18 2.11
N VAL A 130 14.06 6.98 2.60
CA VAL A 130 14.87 6.30 3.64
C VAL A 130 15.95 5.42 3.03
N PHE A 131 15.69 4.82 1.86
CA PHE A 131 16.60 3.85 1.25
C PHE A 131 17.23 4.39 -0.03
N ASP A 132 18.44 3.90 -0.34
CA ASP A 132 18.96 4.01 -1.70
C ASP A 132 18.04 3.27 -2.68
N LYS A 133 18.15 3.62 -3.97
CA LYS A 133 17.21 3.16 -5.00
C LYS A 133 17.05 1.64 -5.06
N ASP A 134 18.13 0.89 -4.95
CA ASP A 134 18.11 -0.57 -5.09
C ASP A 134 17.56 -1.23 -3.83
N THR A 135 17.93 -0.74 -2.66
CA THR A 135 17.39 -1.20 -1.38
C THR A 135 15.89 -0.90 -1.26
N ALA A 136 15.45 0.28 -1.72
CA ALA A 136 14.04 0.65 -1.75
C ALA A 136 13.24 -0.32 -2.64
N ARG A 137 13.74 -0.66 -3.83
CA ARG A 137 13.12 -1.64 -4.74
C ARG A 137 12.96 -3.00 -4.09
N LEU A 138 14.03 -3.55 -3.52
CA LEU A 138 13.99 -4.87 -2.87
C LEU A 138 13.01 -4.92 -1.70
N LYS A 139 13.00 -3.89 -0.86
CA LYS A 139 12.07 -3.81 0.28
C LYS A 139 10.62 -3.64 -0.17
N TYR A 140 10.37 -2.81 -1.18
CA TYR A 140 9.03 -2.64 -1.74
C TYR A 140 8.52 -3.94 -2.35
N PHE A 141 9.36 -4.64 -3.14
CA PHE A 141 9.03 -5.96 -3.68
C PHE A 141 8.66 -6.96 -2.58
N LYS A 142 9.48 -7.04 -1.52
CA LYS A 142 9.20 -7.94 -0.40
C LYS A 142 7.86 -7.63 0.27
N ILE A 143 7.60 -6.36 0.60
CA ILE A 143 6.34 -5.95 1.24
C ILE A 143 5.15 -6.26 0.33
N THR A 144 5.25 -5.95 -0.95
CA THR A 144 4.20 -6.24 -1.94
C THR A 144 3.91 -7.73 -1.99
N HIS A 145 4.94 -8.56 -2.12
CA HIS A 145 4.83 -10.01 -2.17
C HIS A 145 4.21 -10.59 -0.88
N ASP A 146 4.66 -10.14 0.29
CA ASP A 146 4.16 -10.62 1.59
C ASP A 146 2.67 -10.24 1.77
N ASN A 147 2.27 -9.06 1.34
CA ASN A 147 0.87 -8.61 1.38
C ASN A 147 -0.02 -9.40 0.43
N PHE A 148 0.42 -9.67 -0.81
CA PHE A 148 -0.33 -10.53 -1.74
C PHE A 148 -0.48 -11.94 -1.18
N ASN A 149 0.57 -12.53 -0.62
CA ASN A 149 0.50 -13.85 0.01
C ASN A 149 -0.47 -13.88 1.19
N THR A 150 -0.39 -12.90 2.09
CA THR A 150 -1.31 -12.79 3.23
C THR A 150 -2.75 -12.65 2.77
N PHE A 151 -2.98 -11.86 1.72
CA PHE A 151 -4.30 -11.65 1.13
C PHE A 151 -4.85 -12.94 0.51
N ILE A 152 -4.05 -13.67 -0.28
CA ILE A 152 -4.43 -14.95 -0.87
C ILE A 152 -4.74 -15.99 0.21
N LEU A 153 -3.91 -16.09 1.24
CA LEU A 153 -4.09 -17.06 2.33
C LEU A 153 -5.37 -16.78 3.14
N LYS A 154 -5.71 -15.52 3.39
CA LYS A 154 -6.95 -15.14 4.10
C LYS A 154 -8.20 -15.43 3.28
N ASN A 155 -8.10 -15.43 1.95
CA ASN A 155 -9.23 -15.59 1.03
C ASN A 155 -9.34 -17.03 0.46
N ASN A 156 -8.53 -17.98 0.93
CA ASN A 156 -8.58 -19.38 0.52
C ASN A 156 -9.97 -19.99 0.81
N GLY A 157 -10.86 -19.94 -0.18
CA GLY A 157 -12.22 -20.49 -0.13
C GLY A 157 -13.32 -19.59 -0.68
N SER A 158 -13.04 -18.33 -1.02
CA SER A 158 -14.01 -17.46 -1.67
C SER A 158 -13.90 -17.51 -3.20
N SER A 159 -15.04 -17.53 -3.89
CA SER A 159 -15.15 -17.62 -5.36
C SER A 159 -14.65 -16.40 -6.13
N ASN A 160 -14.10 -15.38 -5.46
CA ASN A 160 -13.77 -14.06 -6.05
C ASN A 160 -12.30 -13.66 -5.96
N THR A 161 -11.38 -14.61 -5.79
CA THR A 161 -9.94 -14.32 -5.58
C THR A 161 -9.32 -13.43 -6.66
N ALA A 162 -9.64 -13.64 -7.94
CA ALA A 162 -9.11 -12.81 -9.03
C ALA A 162 -9.61 -11.36 -8.94
N SER A 163 -10.89 -11.15 -8.64
CA SER A 163 -11.48 -9.82 -8.46
C SER A 163 -10.79 -9.05 -7.33
N ASP A 164 -10.53 -9.75 -6.23
CA ASP A 164 -9.94 -9.15 -5.05
C ASP A 164 -8.46 -8.81 -5.28
N ILE A 165 -7.71 -9.68 -5.98
CA ILE A 165 -6.31 -9.42 -6.37
C ILE A 165 -6.24 -8.20 -7.28
N ILE A 166 -7.10 -8.11 -8.29
CA ILE A 166 -7.11 -6.98 -9.24
C ILE A 166 -7.48 -5.66 -8.53
N LYS A 167 -8.46 -5.69 -7.60
CA LYS A 167 -8.79 -4.53 -6.77
C LYS A 167 -7.61 -4.10 -5.89
N PHE A 168 -6.95 -5.06 -5.26
CA PHE A 168 -5.79 -4.79 -4.43
C PHE A 168 -4.64 -4.17 -5.23
N LEU A 169 -4.33 -4.73 -6.41
CA LEU A 169 -3.34 -4.18 -7.33
C LEU A 169 -3.69 -2.74 -7.75
N SER A 170 -4.96 -2.49 -8.11
CA SER A 170 -5.43 -1.14 -8.47
C SER A 170 -5.24 -0.13 -7.35
N ILE A 171 -5.51 -0.53 -6.10
CA ILE A 171 -5.27 0.33 -4.93
C ILE A 171 -3.78 0.62 -4.75
N MET A 172 -2.91 -0.37 -4.94
CA MET A 172 -1.46 -0.20 -4.79
C MET A 172 -0.87 0.76 -5.80
N ILE A 173 -1.26 0.61 -7.07
CA ILE A 173 -0.76 1.44 -8.16
C ILE A 173 -1.56 2.74 -8.37
N GLU A 174 -2.66 2.91 -7.62
CA GLU A 174 -3.55 4.08 -7.66
C GLU A 174 -4.11 4.38 -9.07
N ASN A 175 -4.28 3.35 -9.88
CA ASN A 175 -4.79 3.45 -11.25
C ASN A 175 -5.78 2.30 -11.54
N PRO A 176 -6.72 2.48 -12.49
CA PRO A 176 -7.61 1.41 -12.90
C PRO A 176 -6.86 0.22 -13.49
N VAL A 177 -7.26 -0.98 -13.05
CA VAL A 177 -6.73 -2.26 -13.53
C VAL A 177 -7.86 -3.12 -14.06
N VAL A 178 -7.65 -3.73 -15.21
CA VAL A 178 -8.62 -4.67 -15.82
C VAL A 178 -7.91 -5.94 -16.23
N LEU A 179 -8.52 -7.07 -15.92
CA LEU A 179 -8.08 -8.40 -16.30
C LEU A 179 -8.95 -8.92 -17.46
N TYR A 180 -8.30 -9.45 -18.49
CA TYR A 180 -8.96 -9.98 -19.67
C TYR A 180 -8.56 -11.43 -19.95
N TYR A 181 -9.49 -12.19 -20.48
CA TYR A 181 -9.19 -13.51 -21.08
C TYR A 181 -8.35 -13.36 -22.37
N GLY A 182 -7.80 -14.48 -22.86
CA GLY A 182 -7.06 -14.52 -24.13
C GLY A 182 -7.87 -14.06 -25.36
N ASN A 183 -9.20 -14.18 -25.32
CA ASN A 183 -10.10 -13.66 -26.33
C ASN A 183 -10.41 -12.16 -26.18
N LEU A 184 -9.69 -11.47 -25.29
CA LEU A 184 -9.79 -10.05 -24.98
C LEU A 184 -11.11 -9.61 -24.32
N ASN A 185 -11.96 -10.54 -23.89
CA ASN A 185 -13.17 -10.22 -23.12
C ASN A 185 -12.79 -9.89 -21.67
N CYS A 186 -13.46 -8.88 -21.10
CA CYS A 186 -13.24 -8.49 -19.70
C CYS A 186 -13.60 -9.64 -18.75
N MET A 187 -12.69 -9.97 -17.86
CA MET A 187 -12.91 -10.92 -16.76
C MET A 187 -13.23 -10.20 -15.46
N VAL A 188 -12.42 -9.19 -15.14
CA VAL A 188 -12.54 -8.37 -13.92
C VAL A 188 -12.11 -6.95 -14.24
N SER A 189 -12.87 -5.96 -13.78
CA SER A 189 -12.56 -4.54 -13.91
C SER A 189 -12.68 -3.83 -12.57
N THR A 190 -11.79 -2.88 -12.31
CA THR A 190 -11.87 -2.00 -11.12
C THR A 190 -12.60 -0.69 -11.41
N ASN A 191 -12.89 -0.40 -12.68
CA ASN A 191 -13.79 0.66 -13.10
C ASN A 191 -15.08 0.07 -13.67
N LEU A 192 -16.05 0.91 -14.00
CA LEU A 192 -17.35 0.48 -14.55
C LEU A 192 -17.29 0.02 -16.01
N ASP A 193 -16.16 0.17 -16.67
CA ASP A 193 -15.95 -0.25 -18.05
C ASP A 193 -15.59 -1.73 -18.12
N ASN A 194 -16.57 -2.56 -18.50
CA ASN A 194 -16.43 -4.00 -18.71
C ASN A 194 -16.33 -4.34 -20.21
N SER A 195 -15.89 -3.40 -21.04
CA SER A 195 -15.77 -3.60 -22.47
C SER A 195 -14.63 -4.58 -22.81
N LYS A 196 -14.72 -5.12 -24.04
CA LYS A 196 -13.64 -5.93 -24.60
C LYS A 196 -12.37 -5.07 -24.78
N LEU A 197 -11.20 -5.64 -24.51
CA LEU A 197 -9.93 -4.96 -24.77
C LEU A 197 -9.79 -4.72 -26.28
N ILE A 198 -9.64 -3.45 -26.65
CA ILE A 198 -9.36 -3.03 -28.03
C ILE A 198 -7.86 -2.73 -28.11
N LEU A 199 -7.17 -3.45 -28.99
CA LEU A 199 -5.76 -3.18 -29.29
C LEU A 199 -5.72 -2.13 -30.42
N SER A 200 -4.99 -1.07 -30.19
CA SER A 200 -4.77 -0.01 -31.19
C SER A 200 -3.79 -0.48 -32.28
N ASP A 201 -3.97 -0.01 -33.51
CA ASP A 201 -2.98 -0.20 -34.57
C ASP A 201 -1.63 0.45 -34.25
N GLU A 202 -1.60 1.42 -33.34
CA GLU A 202 -0.40 2.13 -32.87
C GLU A 202 0.20 1.52 -31.58
N ILE A 203 -0.23 0.31 -31.19
CA ILE A 203 0.32 -0.38 -30.02
C ILE A 203 1.82 -0.64 -30.21
N GLN A 204 2.60 -0.31 -29.19
CA GLN A 204 4.05 -0.43 -29.23
C GLN A 204 4.54 -1.36 -28.12
N PRO A 205 5.59 -2.19 -28.40
CA PRO A 205 6.30 -2.90 -27.33
C PRO A 205 6.84 -1.91 -26.31
N TYR A 206 6.73 -2.26 -25.02
CA TYR A 206 7.26 -1.46 -23.92
C TYR A 206 8.17 -2.34 -23.06
N LYS A 207 9.29 -1.78 -22.62
CA LYS A 207 10.20 -2.46 -21.71
C LYS A 207 10.35 -1.62 -20.44
N PRO A 208 9.70 -2.03 -19.32
CA PRO A 208 9.90 -1.37 -18.03
C PRO A 208 11.35 -1.59 -17.55
N ASN A 209 11.85 -0.67 -16.74
CA ASN A 209 13.20 -0.75 -16.18
C ASN A 209 13.27 -1.72 -14.98
N ILE A 210 12.74 -2.93 -15.17
CA ILE A 210 12.78 -4.03 -14.21
C ILE A 210 13.11 -5.33 -14.91
N ILE A 211 13.56 -6.34 -14.16
CA ILE A 211 13.71 -7.69 -14.66
C ILE A 211 12.34 -8.36 -14.64
N THR A 212 11.79 -8.65 -15.81
CA THR A 212 10.49 -9.31 -15.96
C THR A 212 10.51 -10.34 -17.09
N LYS A 213 9.68 -11.38 -16.94
CA LYS A 213 9.39 -12.37 -17.99
C LYS A 213 8.15 -12.02 -18.80
N PHE A 214 7.39 -11.01 -18.36
CA PHE A 214 6.15 -10.61 -19.00
C PHE A 214 6.42 -9.72 -20.21
N GLN A 215 5.52 -9.81 -21.19
CA GLN A 215 5.51 -8.95 -22.35
C GLN A 215 4.65 -7.72 -22.03
N TYR A 216 5.26 -6.56 -22.10
CA TYR A 216 4.58 -5.28 -21.94
C TYR A 216 4.37 -4.61 -23.29
N MET A 217 3.20 -4.03 -23.46
CA MET A 217 2.85 -3.17 -24.59
C MET A 217 2.28 -1.88 -24.04
N LYS A 218 2.34 -0.83 -24.86
CA LYS A 218 1.85 0.49 -24.51
C LYS A 218 0.99 1.03 -25.66
N GLN A 219 -0.15 1.62 -25.33
CA GLN A 219 -1.03 2.31 -26.30
C GLN A 219 -1.70 3.50 -25.63
N MET A 220 -2.39 4.33 -26.42
CA MET A 220 -3.26 5.36 -25.92
C MET A 220 -4.70 4.82 -25.77
N LYS A 221 -5.36 5.13 -24.64
CA LYS A 221 -6.80 4.94 -24.41
C LYS A 221 -7.41 6.32 -24.13
N GLY A 222 -7.99 6.94 -25.16
CA GLY A 222 -8.35 8.36 -25.06
C GLY A 222 -7.13 9.26 -24.88
N SER A 223 -7.12 10.08 -23.83
CA SER A 223 -5.98 10.93 -23.45
C SER A 223 -4.98 10.25 -22.53
N CYS A 224 -5.26 9.04 -22.04
CA CYS A 224 -4.44 8.35 -21.06
C CYS A 224 -3.54 7.30 -21.72
N VAL A 225 -2.38 7.08 -21.10
CA VAL A 225 -1.52 5.97 -21.48
C VAL A 225 -2.09 4.69 -20.87
N GLN A 226 -2.15 3.61 -21.65
CA GLN A 226 -2.53 2.30 -21.20
C GLN A 226 -1.39 1.32 -21.42
N TYR A 227 -0.98 0.65 -20.34
CA TYR A 227 -0.05 -0.48 -20.39
C TYR A 227 -0.83 -1.77 -20.43
N ILE A 228 -0.36 -2.70 -21.25
CA ILE A 228 -0.94 -4.02 -21.44
C ILE A 228 0.16 -5.03 -21.11
N VAL A 229 -0.11 -5.88 -20.12
CA VAL A 229 0.79 -6.95 -19.71
C VAL A 229 0.20 -8.28 -20.16
N LYS A 230 0.93 -9.00 -20.99
CA LYS A 230 0.56 -10.34 -21.45
C LYS A 230 1.33 -11.38 -20.66
N PHE A 231 0.62 -12.39 -20.16
CA PHE A 231 1.22 -13.57 -19.54
C PHE A 231 0.39 -14.82 -19.86
N ALA A 232 1.04 -15.97 -19.85
CA ALA A 232 0.40 -17.25 -20.08
C ALA A 232 0.25 -18.02 -18.77
N ILE A 233 -0.92 -18.60 -18.53
CA ILE A 233 -1.16 -19.53 -17.44
C ILE A 233 -1.06 -20.95 -17.99
N LEU A 234 -0.20 -21.78 -17.37
CA LEU A 234 0.02 -23.20 -17.73
C LEU A 234 0.33 -23.42 -19.20
N SER A 235 1.03 -22.49 -19.85
CA SER A 235 1.49 -22.55 -21.25
C SER A 235 0.39 -22.57 -22.34
N GLU A 236 -0.90 -22.50 -21.97
CA GLU A 236 -1.98 -22.69 -22.95
C GLU A 236 -2.98 -21.53 -23.00
N VAL A 237 -3.08 -20.72 -21.95
CA VAL A 237 -4.07 -19.64 -21.88
C VAL A 237 -3.39 -18.30 -21.70
N ASP A 238 -3.47 -17.46 -22.74
CA ASP A 238 -3.08 -16.06 -22.63
C ASP A 238 -4.06 -15.29 -21.74
N ILE A 239 -3.51 -14.46 -20.87
CA ILE A 239 -4.26 -13.50 -20.06
C ILE A 239 -3.62 -12.14 -20.23
N TYR A 240 -4.45 -11.10 -20.18
CA TYR A 240 -3.98 -9.71 -20.29
C TYR A 240 -4.40 -8.92 -19.07
N ILE A 241 -3.47 -8.18 -18.48
CA ILE A 241 -3.76 -7.14 -17.51
C ILE A 241 -3.54 -5.80 -18.18
N THR A 242 -4.49 -4.89 -18.04
CA THR A 242 -4.29 -3.50 -18.48
C THR A 242 -4.28 -2.58 -17.27
N ILE A 243 -3.42 -1.57 -17.31
CA ILE A 243 -3.32 -0.49 -16.36
C ILE A 243 -3.42 0.81 -17.14
N THR A 244 -4.37 1.68 -16.79
CA THR A 244 -4.57 2.97 -17.45
C THR A 244 -4.15 4.10 -16.52
N GLU A 245 -3.25 4.98 -16.95
CA GLU A 245 -2.77 6.13 -16.19
C GLU A 245 -3.84 7.23 -16.10
N GLU A 246 -4.93 6.98 -15.38
CA GLU A 246 -6.03 7.94 -15.20
C GLU A 246 -5.77 8.89 -14.04
N ASN A 247 -5.13 8.40 -12.96
CA ASN A 247 -4.93 9.17 -11.74
C ASN A 247 -3.49 9.68 -11.60
N ARG A 248 -2.51 8.91 -12.04
CA ARG A 248 -1.09 9.26 -12.03
C ARG A 248 -0.26 8.41 -12.99
N GLU A 249 0.90 8.90 -13.34
CA GLU A 249 1.90 8.13 -14.10
C GLU A 249 2.44 6.95 -13.27
N LEU A 250 2.72 5.83 -13.96
CA LEU A 250 3.39 4.68 -13.34
C LEU A 250 4.86 4.99 -13.09
N ILE A 251 5.31 4.63 -11.90
CA ILE A 251 6.71 4.68 -11.52
C ILE A 251 7.31 3.28 -11.52
N GLU A 252 8.63 3.19 -11.41
CA GLU A 252 9.37 1.94 -11.46
C GLU A 252 8.90 0.89 -10.45
N LEU A 253 8.52 1.32 -9.25
CA LEU A 253 8.01 0.44 -8.21
C LEU A 253 6.64 -0.18 -8.54
N ASP A 254 5.83 0.48 -9.37
CA ASP A 254 4.52 -0.06 -9.77
C ASP A 254 4.68 -1.30 -10.66
N TYR A 255 5.68 -1.29 -11.57
CA TYR A 255 5.99 -2.46 -12.40
C TYR A 255 6.49 -3.66 -11.59
N MET A 256 6.93 -3.47 -10.35
CA MET A 256 7.31 -4.57 -9.44
C MET A 256 6.10 -5.18 -8.72
N ALA A 257 4.96 -4.49 -8.70
CA ALA A 257 3.71 -4.97 -8.12
C ALA A 257 2.85 -5.74 -9.15
N ILE A 258 3.07 -5.47 -10.43
CA ILE A 258 2.42 -6.14 -11.57
C ILE A 258 3.10 -7.47 -11.85
#